data_72dc0b4b4c4288f704c0a46dca6ba36f
#
_entry.id   72dc0b4b4c4288f704c0a46dca6ba36f
#
_cell.length_a   1.000
_cell.length_b   1.000
_cell.length_c   1.000
_cell.angle_alpha   90.00
_cell.angle_beta   90.00
_cell.angle_gamma   90.00
#
_symmetry.space_group_name_H-M   'P 1'
#
loop_
_entity.id
_entity.type
_entity.pdbx_description
1 polymer ?
#
loop_
_entity_poly.entity_id
_entity_poly.type
_entity_poly.pdbx_seq_one_letter_code
_entity_poly.pdbx_strand_id
1 'polypeptide(L)'
;MTTIAARATNGKVKIAWDSQATAGNEATSNNRNKVVRVNDQFAVGVAGRVRFSNLVQRASVDRIHPHDISQPGFDAEGWLIGTLVPAWMKAVKSAWQDTPSEDGDEIPWGQALVVLSGGVYKIGSDFSVVDCGGFGAIGSGSPYARTAMHLGKG
;
A
#
# COMPACT_ATOMS: atom_id res chain seq x y z
N MET A 1 11.35 0.42 11.08
CA MET A 1 11.33 -0.60 10.01
C MET A 1 9.89 -1.00 9.72
N THR A 2 9.52 -1.08 8.46
CA THR A 2 8.18 -1.49 8.04
C THR A 2 8.27 -2.72 7.17
N THR A 3 7.40 -3.68 7.42
CA THR A 3 7.24 -4.85 6.56
C THR A 3 5.74 -5.10 6.37
N ILE A 4 5.30 -5.14 5.12
CA ILE A 4 3.93 -5.50 4.76
C ILE A 4 4.04 -6.56 3.67
N ALA A 5 3.35 -7.67 3.85
CA ALA A 5 3.38 -8.79 2.93
C ALA A 5 1.97 -9.33 2.67
N ALA A 6 1.71 -9.74 1.45
CA ALA A 6 0.44 -10.34 1.06
C ALA A 6 0.67 -11.57 0.19
N ARG A 7 -0.19 -12.57 0.37
CA ARG A 7 -0.17 -13.81 -0.40
C ARG A 7 -1.58 -14.19 -0.84
N ALA A 8 -1.73 -14.47 -2.12
CA ALA A 8 -2.96 -14.97 -2.71
C ALA A 8 -2.88 -16.50 -2.86
N THR A 9 -3.89 -17.20 -2.36
CA THR A 9 -4.00 -18.66 -2.49
C THR A 9 -5.47 -19.03 -2.68
N ASN A 10 -5.78 -19.71 -3.77
CA ASN A 10 -7.16 -20.17 -4.07
C ASN A 10 -8.22 -19.06 -4.01
N GLY A 11 -7.91 -17.88 -4.58
CA GLY A 11 -8.82 -16.74 -4.62
C GLY A 11 -8.94 -15.97 -3.31
N LYS A 12 -8.20 -16.38 -2.27
CA LYS A 12 -8.14 -15.67 -0.99
C LYS A 12 -6.80 -15.01 -0.81
N VAL A 13 -6.78 -13.81 -0.25
CA VAL A 13 -5.54 -13.08 0.03
C VAL A 13 -5.39 -12.87 1.53
N LYS A 14 -4.23 -13.22 2.03
CA LYS A 14 -3.80 -12.90 3.40
C LYS A 14 -2.80 -11.75 3.32
N ILE A 15 -2.97 -10.77 4.19
CA ILE A 15 -2.05 -9.64 4.33
C ILE A 15 -1.62 -9.54 5.79
N ALA A 16 -0.33 -9.33 5.99
CA ALA A 16 0.27 -9.21 7.32
C ALA A 16 1.22 -8.03 7.35
N TRP A 17 1.33 -7.40 8.52
CA TRP A 17 2.22 -6.25 8.71
C TRP A 17 2.69 -6.17 10.16
N ASP A 18 3.83 -5.48 10.36
CA ASP A 18 4.25 -5.09 11.70
C ASP A 18 3.50 -3.81 12.12
N SER A 19 3.29 -3.65 13.43
CA SER A 19 2.54 -2.50 13.97
C SER A 19 3.44 -1.40 14.53
N GLN A 20 4.77 -1.56 14.44
CA GLN A 20 5.70 -0.60 15.02
C GLN A 20 5.85 0.64 14.15
N ALA A 21 5.74 1.81 14.76
CA ALA A 21 6.12 3.09 14.17
C ALA A 21 7.37 3.61 14.87
N THR A 22 8.25 4.25 14.10
CA THR A 22 9.47 4.85 14.63
C THR A 22 9.58 6.32 14.23
N ALA A 23 10.18 7.12 15.12
CA ALA A 23 10.60 8.49 14.84
C ALA A 23 12.10 8.55 15.14
N GLY A 24 12.91 8.81 14.12
CA GLY A 24 14.35 8.65 14.25
C GLY A 24 14.70 7.17 14.50
N ASN A 25 15.40 6.91 15.63
CA ASN A 25 15.81 5.56 16.02
C ASN A 25 14.95 4.97 17.15
N GLU A 26 13.86 5.64 17.54
CA GLU A 26 13.02 5.20 18.64
C GLU A 26 11.64 4.78 18.19
N ALA A 27 11.12 3.69 18.77
CA ALA A 27 9.74 3.28 18.56
C ALA A 27 8.82 4.27 19.29
N THR A 28 7.88 4.88 18.54
CA THR A 28 6.93 5.85 19.08
C THR A 28 5.54 5.28 19.31
N SER A 29 5.19 4.17 18.64
CA SER A 29 3.89 3.53 18.77
C SER A 29 3.96 2.10 18.25
N ASN A 30 3.27 1.21 18.93
CA ASN A 30 3.07 -0.18 18.50
C ASN A 30 1.67 -0.44 17.94
N ASN A 31 0.82 0.58 17.88
CA ASN A 31 -0.59 0.44 17.48
C ASN A 31 -0.92 1.11 16.15
N ARG A 32 0.09 1.49 15.40
CA ARG A 32 -0.14 2.12 14.10
C ARG A 32 -0.66 1.11 13.08
N ASN A 33 -1.79 1.46 12.47
CA ASN A 33 -2.38 0.64 11.42
C ASN A 33 -1.75 1.00 10.07
N LYS A 34 -0.88 0.13 9.57
CA LYS A 34 -0.19 0.30 8.28
C LYS A 34 -1.01 -0.20 7.10
N VAL A 35 -2.10 -0.90 7.37
CA VAL A 35 -2.99 -1.45 6.35
C VAL A 35 -4.41 -0.98 6.64
N VAL A 36 -5.07 -0.45 5.62
CA VAL A 36 -6.49 -0.16 5.67
C VAL A 36 -7.24 -1.18 4.83
N ARG A 37 -8.27 -1.78 5.40
CA ARG A 37 -9.21 -2.63 4.68
C ARG A 37 -10.41 -1.79 4.27
N VAL A 38 -10.58 -1.60 2.97
CA VAL A 38 -11.69 -0.80 2.45
C VAL A 38 -12.96 -1.65 2.38
N ASN A 39 -12.83 -2.88 1.92
CA ASN A 39 -13.91 -3.87 1.88
C ASN A 39 -13.31 -5.30 1.78
N ASP A 40 -14.15 -6.30 1.56
CA ASP A 40 -13.72 -7.70 1.52
C ASP A 40 -12.76 -8.03 0.37
N GLN A 41 -12.69 -7.18 -0.67
CA GLN A 41 -11.87 -7.41 -1.86
C GLN A 41 -10.81 -6.34 -2.07
N PHE A 42 -10.69 -5.38 -1.17
CA PHE A 42 -9.77 -4.26 -1.34
C PHE A 42 -9.13 -3.85 -0.02
N ALA A 43 -7.82 -3.95 0.03
CA ALA A 43 -7.00 -3.46 1.15
C ALA A 43 -5.74 -2.80 0.63
N VAL A 44 -5.24 -1.81 1.36
CA VAL A 44 -4.03 -1.05 1.01
C VAL A 44 -3.10 -1.00 2.19
N GLY A 45 -1.88 -1.48 2.01
CA GLY A 45 -0.78 -1.32 2.95
C GLY A 45 0.20 -0.27 2.44
N VAL A 46 0.70 0.57 3.32
CA VAL A 46 1.60 1.67 2.94
C VAL A 46 2.84 1.67 3.82
N ALA A 47 4.00 1.72 3.17
CA ALA A 47 5.31 1.90 3.80
C ALA A 47 5.89 3.24 3.42
N GLY A 48 6.36 4.00 4.40
CA GLY A 48 6.91 5.34 4.20
C GLY A 48 6.58 6.24 5.38
N ARG A 49 6.68 7.54 5.17
CA ARG A 49 6.33 8.50 6.22
C ARG A 49 4.87 8.38 6.62
N VAL A 50 4.59 8.64 7.89
CA VAL A 50 3.23 8.53 8.46
C VAL A 50 2.23 9.39 7.69
N ARG A 51 2.60 10.62 7.36
CA ARG A 51 1.73 11.53 6.61
C ARG A 51 1.39 11.01 5.22
N PHE A 52 2.38 10.50 4.52
CA PHE A 52 2.17 9.85 3.21
C PHE A 52 1.18 8.69 3.35
N SER A 53 1.40 7.83 4.33
CA SER A 53 0.52 6.70 4.62
C SER A 53 -0.91 7.13 4.91
N ASN A 54 -1.08 8.16 5.75
CA ASN A 54 -2.41 8.67 6.09
C ASN A 54 -3.18 9.18 4.85
N LEU A 55 -2.50 9.92 3.99
CA LEU A 55 -3.11 10.49 2.79
C LEU A 55 -3.48 9.41 1.77
N VAL A 56 -2.60 8.45 1.55
CA VAL A 56 -2.86 7.33 0.62
C VAL A 56 -4.00 6.46 1.13
N GLN A 57 -4.01 6.11 2.41
CA GLN A 57 -5.08 5.32 3.00
C GLN A 57 -6.43 6.02 2.91
N ARG A 58 -6.46 7.32 3.21
CA ARG A 58 -7.70 8.10 3.14
C ARG A 58 -8.22 8.21 1.72
N ALA A 59 -7.36 8.51 0.77
CA ALA A 59 -7.74 8.59 -0.64
C ALA A 59 -8.26 7.24 -1.17
N SER A 60 -7.72 6.13 -0.66
CA SER A 60 -8.17 4.79 -1.03
C SER A 60 -9.58 4.50 -0.53
N VAL A 61 -9.90 4.90 0.69
CA VAL A 61 -11.24 4.70 1.27
C VAL A 61 -12.30 5.50 0.50
N ASP A 62 -11.96 6.69 0.03
CA ASP A 62 -12.93 7.60 -0.57
C ASP A 62 -13.20 7.34 -2.07
N ARG A 63 -12.49 6.39 -2.72
CA ARG A 63 -12.45 6.32 -4.19
C ARG A 63 -13.15 5.13 -4.82
N ILE A 64 -13.46 4.08 -4.10
CA ILE A 64 -14.00 2.86 -4.71
C ILE A 64 -15.30 2.43 -4.04
N HIS A 65 -16.26 2.01 -4.86
CA HIS A 65 -17.50 1.40 -4.38
C HIS A 65 -17.41 -0.12 -4.47
N PRO A 66 -17.92 -0.86 -3.48
CA PRO A 66 -17.78 -2.32 -3.44
C PRO A 66 -18.28 -3.04 -4.68
N HIS A 67 -19.34 -2.54 -5.32
CA HIS A 67 -19.89 -3.21 -6.50
C HIS A 67 -19.01 -3.08 -7.74
N ASP A 68 -18.15 -2.06 -7.81
CA ASP A 68 -17.27 -1.86 -8.96
C ASP A 68 -16.23 -2.99 -9.08
N ILE A 69 -15.66 -3.40 -7.94
CA ILE A 69 -14.64 -4.46 -7.92
C ILE A 69 -15.23 -5.87 -7.93
N SER A 70 -16.53 -6.00 -7.69
CA SER A 70 -17.23 -7.28 -7.68
C SER A 70 -17.76 -7.67 -9.05
N GLN A 71 -17.71 -6.76 -10.03
CA GLN A 71 -18.27 -7.03 -11.35
C GLN A 71 -17.34 -7.94 -12.17
N PRO A 72 -17.93 -8.89 -12.92
CA PRO A 72 -17.13 -9.70 -13.84
C PRO A 72 -16.38 -8.83 -14.84
N GLY A 73 -15.09 -9.14 -15.06
CA GLY A 73 -14.28 -8.39 -16.01
C GLY A 73 -13.70 -7.08 -15.47
N PHE A 74 -13.79 -6.82 -14.17
CA PHE A 74 -13.14 -5.65 -13.57
C PHE A 74 -11.64 -5.68 -13.81
N ASP A 75 -11.12 -4.65 -14.48
CA ASP A 75 -9.71 -4.49 -14.77
C ASP A 75 -9.01 -3.80 -13.58
N ALA A 76 -8.52 -4.61 -12.64
CA ALA A 76 -7.89 -4.12 -11.42
C ALA A 76 -6.63 -3.30 -11.72
N GLU A 77 -5.76 -3.79 -12.57
CA GLU A 77 -4.51 -3.09 -12.91
C GLU A 77 -4.78 -1.77 -13.63
N GLY A 78 -5.68 -1.77 -14.60
CA GLY A 78 -6.08 -0.55 -15.30
C GLY A 78 -6.73 0.48 -14.39
N TRP A 79 -7.54 0.03 -13.45
CA TRP A 79 -8.14 0.93 -12.46
C TRP A 79 -7.09 1.53 -11.52
N LEU A 80 -6.10 0.74 -11.08
CA LEU A 80 -4.99 1.24 -10.27
C LEU A 80 -4.19 2.31 -11.02
N ILE A 81 -3.81 2.03 -12.26
CA ILE A 81 -2.99 2.94 -13.07
C ILE A 81 -3.75 4.23 -13.40
N GLY A 82 -5.01 4.11 -13.80
CA GLY A 82 -5.78 5.23 -14.35
C GLY A 82 -6.61 6.00 -13.34
N THR A 83 -6.90 5.45 -12.18
CA THR A 83 -7.83 6.04 -11.21
C THR A 83 -7.24 6.19 -9.81
N LEU A 84 -6.85 5.09 -9.18
CA LEU A 84 -6.46 5.13 -7.77
C LEU A 84 -5.11 5.83 -7.56
N VAL A 85 -4.08 5.41 -8.28
CA VAL A 85 -2.74 5.98 -8.13
C VAL A 85 -2.71 7.48 -8.50
N PRO A 86 -3.34 7.94 -9.58
CA PRO A 86 -3.46 9.38 -9.84
C PRO A 86 -4.16 10.16 -8.71
N ALA A 87 -5.17 9.56 -8.07
CA ALA A 87 -5.83 10.16 -6.93
C ALA A 87 -4.90 10.29 -5.72
N TRP A 88 -4.08 9.28 -5.46
CA TRP A 88 -3.04 9.36 -4.43
C TRP A 88 -2.04 10.46 -4.70
N MET A 89 -1.54 10.54 -5.93
CA MET A 89 -0.60 11.59 -6.34
C MET A 89 -1.16 12.97 -6.11
N LYS A 90 -2.42 13.19 -6.50
CA LYS A 90 -3.08 14.48 -6.31
C LYS A 90 -3.23 14.82 -4.82
N ALA A 91 -3.67 13.88 -4.00
CA ALA A 91 -3.84 14.07 -2.57
C ALA A 91 -2.52 14.42 -1.88
N VAL A 92 -1.46 13.71 -2.20
CA VAL A 92 -0.14 13.92 -1.60
C VAL A 92 0.47 15.24 -2.07
N LYS A 93 0.44 15.55 -3.35
CA LYS A 93 0.94 16.83 -3.89
C LYS A 93 0.23 18.02 -3.27
N SER A 94 -1.09 17.99 -3.19
CA SER A 94 -1.87 19.08 -2.59
C SER A 94 -1.48 19.31 -1.13
N ALA A 95 -1.31 18.25 -0.35
CA ALA A 95 -0.94 18.35 1.05
C ALA A 95 0.48 18.89 1.26
N TRP A 96 1.43 18.55 0.37
CA TRP A 96 2.81 19.02 0.48
C TRP A 96 3.01 20.46 0.01
N GLN A 97 2.20 20.95 -0.91
CA GLN A 97 2.26 22.36 -1.36
C GLN A 97 2.05 23.33 -0.21
N ASP A 98 1.19 22.99 0.74
CA ASP A 98 0.82 23.86 1.87
C ASP A 98 1.67 23.61 3.12
N THR A 99 2.70 22.77 3.02
CA THR A 99 3.52 22.39 4.16
C THR A 99 4.90 23.02 4.02
N PRO A 100 5.40 23.74 5.05
CA PRO A 100 6.79 24.21 5.04
C PRO A 100 7.72 23.01 4.95
N SER A 101 8.61 23.03 3.97
CA SER A 101 9.61 22.00 3.75
C SER A 101 10.93 22.45 4.38
N GLU A 102 11.51 21.63 5.25
CA GLU A 102 12.82 21.89 5.82
C GLU A 102 13.94 21.56 4.83
N ASP A 103 13.68 20.65 3.89
CA ASP A 103 14.69 20.06 3.00
C ASP A 103 14.46 20.33 1.52
N GLY A 104 13.79 21.42 1.16
CA GLY A 104 13.50 21.73 -0.24
C GLY A 104 12.24 21.04 -0.74
N ASP A 105 12.17 20.79 -2.04
CA ASP A 105 10.91 20.58 -2.73
C ASP A 105 10.56 19.10 -3.00
N GLU A 106 11.32 18.15 -2.46
CA GLU A 106 11.03 16.74 -2.73
C GLU A 106 9.96 16.18 -1.81
N ILE A 107 8.91 15.65 -2.44
CA ILE A 107 7.87 14.90 -1.73
C ILE A 107 8.43 13.51 -1.42
N PRO A 108 8.43 13.10 -0.12
CA PRO A 108 8.94 11.78 0.25
C PRO A 108 7.93 10.70 -0.07
N TRP A 109 7.91 10.24 -1.30
CA TRP A 109 7.04 9.16 -1.74
C TRP A 109 7.42 7.84 -1.08
N GLY A 110 6.42 7.09 -0.65
CA GLY A 110 6.59 5.74 -0.11
C GLY A 110 6.22 4.66 -1.13
N GLN A 111 6.00 3.46 -0.62
CA GLN A 111 5.54 2.32 -1.38
C GLN A 111 4.18 1.85 -0.86
N ALA A 112 3.39 1.23 -1.72
CA ALA A 112 2.13 0.63 -1.30
C ALA A 112 2.02 -0.81 -1.81
N LEU A 113 1.29 -1.62 -1.04
CA LEU A 113 0.91 -2.97 -1.43
C LEU A 113 -0.61 -3.02 -1.45
N VAL A 114 -1.17 -3.34 -2.60
CA VAL A 114 -2.62 -3.34 -2.81
C VAL A 114 -3.10 -4.76 -3.02
N VAL A 115 -4.09 -5.15 -2.24
CA VAL A 115 -4.87 -6.35 -2.48
C VAL A 115 -6.18 -5.91 -3.12
N LEU A 116 -6.48 -6.41 -4.30
CA LEU A 116 -7.65 -5.98 -5.07
C LEU A 116 -8.18 -7.13 -5.92
N SER A 117 -9.43 -7.48 -5.72
CA SER A 117 -10.12 -8.54 -6.50
C SER A 117 -9.33 -9.86 -6.57
N GLY A 118 -8.75 -10.26 -5.46
CA GLY A 118 -7.98 -11.51 -5.35
C GLY A 118 -6.54 -11.45 -5.87
N GLY A 119 -6.07 -10.30 -6.34
CA GLY A 119 -4.70 -10.07 -6.80
C GLY A 119 -3.88 -9.27 -5.80
N VAL A 120 -2.57 -9.30 -5.98
CA VAL A 120 -1.62 -8.53 -5.17
C VAL A 120 -0.81 -7.63 -6.11
N TYR A 121 -0.79 -6.34 -5.82
CA TYR A 121 -0.13 -5.32 -6.64
C TYR A 121 0.82 -4.48 -5.79
N LYS A 122 2.00 -4.23 -6.30
CA LYS A 122 2.96 -3.34 -5.67
C LYS A 122 2.97 -2.00 -6.41
N ILE A 123 2.86 -0.91 -5.65
CA ILE A 123 3.02 0.45 -6.16
C ILE A 123 4.37 0.97 -5.68
N GLY A 124 5.27 1.21 -6.60
CA GLY A 124 6.61 1.70 -6.29
C GLY A 124 6.64 3.18 -5.90
N SER A 125 7.79 3.65 -5.46
CA SER A 125 7.98 5.06 -5.12
C SER A 125 7.93 5.99 -6.35
N ASP A 126 8.06 5.43 -7.54
CA ASP A 126 7.86 6.11 -8.82
C ASP A 126 6.41 6.00 -9.34
N PHE A 127 5.50 5.43 -8.53
CA PHE A 127 4.11 5.15 -8.87
C PHE A 127 3.89 4.09 -9.96
N SER A 128 4.90 3.31 -10.27
CA SER A 128 4.71 2.13 -11.11
C SER A 128 3.80 1.11 -10.43
N VAL A 129 2.95 0.46 -11.21
CA VAL A 129 2.06 -0.59 -10.75
C VAL A 129 2.57 -1.92 -11.28
N VAL A 130 2.83 -2.86 -10.38
CA VAL A 130 3.35 -4.19 -10.72
C VAL A 130 2.41 -5.25 -10.18
N ASP A 131 1.91 -6.12 -11.06
CA ASP A 131 1.20 -7.32 -10.63
C ASP A 131 2.21 -8.31 -10.04
N CYS A 132 2.04 -8.63 -8.77
CA CYS A 132 2.98 -9.49 -8.04
C CYS A 132 2.71 -10.98 -8.22
N GLY A 133 1.65 -11.35 -8.96
CA GLY A 133 1.24 -12.75 -9.04
C GLY A 133 0.72 -13.26 -7.70
N GLY A 134 1.32 -14.32 -7.17
CA GLY A 134 0.83 -14.99 -5.95
C GLY A 134 1.23 -14.33 -4.64
N PHE A 135 2.25 -13.48 -4.62
CA PHE A 135 2.71 -12.83 -3.39
C PHE A 135 3.50 -11.55 -3.66
N GLY A 136 3.46 -10.63 -2.69
CA GLY A 136 4.23 -9.40 -2.73
C GLY A 136 4.58 -8.92 -1.34
N ALA A 137 5.61 -8.07 -1.25
CA ALA A 137 6.03 -7.46 0.01
C ALA A 137 6.65 -6.09 -0.25
N ILE A 138 6.49 -5.19 0.71
CA ILE A 138 7.07 -3.85 0.69
C ILE A 138 7.71 -3.51 2.03
N GLY A 139 8.49 -2.43 2.04
CA GLY A 139 9.18 -1.95 3.22
C GLY A 139 10.58 -2.56 3.37
N SER A 140 11.29 -2.13 4.41
CA SER A 140 12.69 -2.52 4.64
C SER A 140 12.88 -4.00 4.95
N GLY A 141 11.85 -4.67 5.48
CA GLY A 141 11.87 -6.11 5.73
C GLY A 141 11.40 -6.97 4.57
N SER A 142 11.08 -6.36 3.41
CA SER A 142 10.50 -7.09 2.28
C SER A 142 11.37 -8.23 1.73
N PRO A 143 12.72 -8.13 1.68
CA PRO A 143 13.52 -9.26 1.20
C PRO A 143 13.33 -10.54 2.03
N TYR A 144 13.24 -10.39 3.34
CA TYR A 144 13.01 -11.52 4.25
C TYR A 144 11.62 -12.13 4.07
N ALA A 145 10.60 -11.28 3.99
CA ALA A 145 9.22 -11.71 3.78
C ALA A 145 9.05 -12.46 2.45
N ARG A 146 9.65 -11.93 1.38
CA ARG A 146 9.61 -12.57 0.05
C ARG A 146 10.29 -13.93 0.08
N THR A 147 11.43 -14.05 0.73
CA THR A 147 12.15 -15.34 0.86
C THR A 147 11.29 -16.36 1.62
N ALA A 148 10.68 -15.94 2.74
CA ALA A 148 9.80 -16.81 3.53
C ALA A 148 8.61 -17.31 2.71
N MET A 149 7.97 -16.44 1.96
CA MET A 149 6.83 -16.78 1.11
C MET A 149 7.25 -17.71 -0.05
N HIS A 150 8.42 -17.46 -0.65
CA HIS A 150 8.96 -18.32 -1.71
C HIS A 150 9.23 -19.74 -1.20
N LEU A 151 9.65 -19.87 0.05
CA LEU A 151 9.88 -21.17 0.70
C LEU A 151 8.58 -21.80 1.24
N GLY A 152 7.42 -21.18 1.04
CA GLY A 152 6.14 -21.70 1.48
C GLY A 152 5.84 -21.53 2.97
N LYS A 153 6.56 -20.66 3.67
CA LYS A 153 6.42 -20.40 5.11
C LYS A 153 5.63 -19.12 5.43
N GLY A 154 4.82 -18.70 4.52
CA GLY A 154 4.06 -17.46 4.68
C GLY A 154 2.81 -17.56 5.49
#